data_5b6204358bfd8c6397afe56d8c26fa90
#
_entry.id   5b6204358bfd8c6397afe56d8c26fa90
#
_cell.length_a   1.000
_cell.length_b   1.000
_cell.length_c   1.000
_cell.angle_alpha   90.00
_cell.angle_beta   90.00
_cell.angle_gamma   90.00
#
_symmetry.space_group_name_H-M   'P 1'
#
loop_
_entity.id
_entity.type
_entity.pdbx_description
1 polymer ?
#
loop_
_entity_poly.entity_id
_entity_poly.type
_entity_poly.pdbx_seq_one_letter_code
_entity_poly.pdbx_strand_id
1 'polypeptide(L)'
;MDLTIDQALQQGIAAHKEGKLQEAEKLYRAILSAQPNHPDANHNLGVLAVAVGRVDDGLPFFKVALGSNTQRVQFWLSYIDALIKAGQLDTARQVLQQGKDAGLQGDKVDSLAAQLVNGISDPLSPGESIPSKEQIDGLVALYSRGNLEEALIQGTALATQFPNDFTIPNILGAVYAGMGQHEEAVIHYNKVIGLN
;
A
#
# COMPACT_ATOMS: atom_id res chain seq x y z
N MET A 1 -33.66 -26.18 3.43
CA MET A 1 -32.47 -27.03 3.24
C MET A 1 -31.27 -26.23 3.61
N ASP A 2 -30.54 -26.68 4.61
CA ASP A 2 -29.31 -25.98 5.01
C ASP A 2 -28.23 -26.29 3.97
N LEU A 3 -27.53 -25.25 3.51
CA LEU A 3 -26.44 -25.41 2.56
C LEU A 3 -25.28 -26.16 3.22
N THR A 4 -24.66 -27.05 2.49
CA THR A 4 -23.36 -27.59 2.91
C THR A 4 -22.29 -26.47 2.84
N ILE A 5 -21.17 -26.63 3.55
CA ILE A 5 -20.05 -25.68 3.51
C ILE A 5 -19.56 -25.47 2.08
N ASP A 6 -19.40 -26.53 1.31
CA ASP A 6 -18.97 -26.47 -0.09
C ASP A 6 -19.97 -25.72 -0.96
N GLN A 7 -21.28 -25.94 -0.77
CA GLN A 7 -22.33 -25.21 -1.48
C GLN A 7 -22.32 -23.72 -1.12
N ALA A 8 -22.18 -23.39 0.18
CA ALA A 8 -22.09 -22.01 0.63
C ALA A 8 -20.84 -21.31 0.07
N LEU A 9 -19.70 -22.02 0.00
CA LEU A 9 -18.47 -21.49 -0.59
C LEU A 9 -18.64 -21.20 -2.08
N GLN A 10 -19.20 -22.14 -2.85
CA GLN A 10 -19.44 -21.96 -4.29
C GLN A 10 -20.40 -20.79 -4.57
N GLN A 11 -21.49 -20.70 -3.80
CA GLN A 11 -22.43 -19.58 -3.92
C GLN A 11 -21.77 -18.25 -3.54
N GLY A 12 -20.94 -18.21 -2.47
CA GLY A 12 -20.20 -17.03 -2.06
C GLY A 12 -19.22 -16.56 -3.16
N ILE A 13 -18.51 -17.50 -3.79
CA ILE A 13 -17.61 -17.20 -4.92
C ILE A 13 -18.41 -16.65 -6.13
N ALA A 14 -19.55 -17.25 -6.44
CA ALA A 14 -20.41 -16.78 -7.53
C ALA A 14 -20.92 -15.36 -7.25
N ALA A 15 -21.48 -15.10 -6.06
CA ALA A 15 -21.94 -13.81 -5.62
C ALA A 15 -20.82 -12.75 -5.68
N HIS A 16 -19.62 -13.11 -5.24
CA HIS A 16 -18.46 -12.21 -5.29
C HIS A 16 -18.09 -11.83 -6.73
N LYS A 17 -18.07 -12.80 -7.65
CA LYS A 17 -17.79 -12.55 -9.08
C LYS A 17 -18.86 -11.69 -9.74
N GLU A 18 -20.10 -11.78 -9.30
CA GLU A 18 -21.24 -10.97 -9.77
C GLU A 18 -21.30 -9.56 -9.13
N GLY A 19 -20.35 -9.24 -8.24
CA GLY A 19 -20.33 -7.97 -7.51
C GLY A 19 -21.35 -7.87 -6.36
N LYS A 20 -22.02 -8.96 -6.01
CA LYS A 20 -22.96 -9.05 -4.88
C LYS A 20 -22.19 -9.22 -3.56
N LEU A 21 -21.42 -8.19 -3.20
CA LEU A 21 -20.43 -8.26 -2.11
C LEU A 21 -21.05 -8.58 -0.75
N GLN A 22 -22.22 -8.04 -0.43
CA GLN A 22 -22.92 -8.31 0.83
C GLN A 22 -23.42 -9.76 0.95
N GLU A 23 -23.88 -10.33 -0.16
CA GLU A 23 -24.31 -11.73 -0.19
C GLU A 23 -23.09 -12.66 -0.04
N ALA A 24 -22.01 -12.38 -0.74
CA ALA A 24 -20.75 -13.10 -0.62
C ALA A 24 -20.21 -13.04 0.82
N GLU A 25 -20.18 -11.86 1.44
CA GLU A 25 -19.76 -11.69 2.83
C GLU A 25 -20.58 -12.53 3.80
N LYS A 26 -21.91 -12.51 3.67
CA LYS A 26 -22.82 -13.29 4.51
C LYS A 26 -22.52 -14.80 4.40
N LEU A 27 -22.30 -15.30 3.21
CA LEU A 27 -22.00 -16.71 2.97
C LEU A 27 -20.63 -17.12 3.56
N TYR A 28 -19.58 -16.29 3.33
CA TYR A 28 -18.27 -16.58 3.91
C TYR A 28 -18.29 -16.52 5.44
N ARG A 29 -19.00 -15.55 6.04
CA ARG A 29 -19.17 -15.49 7.51
C ARG A 29 -19.95 -16.67 8.06
N ALA A 30 -20.96 -17.17 7.35
CA ALA A 30 -21.68 -18.38 7.75
C ALA A 30 -20.77 -19.61 7.78
N ILE A 31 -19.87 -19.74 6.76
CA ILE A 31 -18.84 -20.79 6.75
C ILE A 31 -17.92 -20.65 7.95
N LEU A 32 -17.40 -19.43 8.22
CA LEU A 32 -16.48 -19.20 9.32
C LEU A 32 -17.11 -19.36 10.70
N SER A 33 -18.43 -19.20 10.83
CA SER A 33 -19.17 -19.52 12.06
C SER A 33 -19.16 -21.00 12.36
N ALA A 34 -19.18 -21.86 11.32
CA ALA A 34 -19.12 -23.32 11.47
C ALA A 34 -17.67 -23.83 11.50
N GLN A 35 -16.80 -23.24 10.70
CA GLN A 35 -15.38 -23.60 10.55
C GLN A 35 -14.50 -22.34 10.56
N PRO A 36 -14.10 -21.82 11.73
CA PRO A 36 -13.34 -20.58 11.85
C PRO A 36 -12.03 -20.53 11.05
N ASN A 37 -11.39 -21.66 10.85
CA ASN A 37 -10.12 -21.79 10.13
C ASN A 37 -10.28 -22.26 8.68
N HIS A 38 -11.50 -22.18 8.11
CA HIS A 38 -11.71 -22.59 6.71
C HIS A 38 -10.87 -21.72 5.77
N PRO A 39 -9.88 -22.29 5.03
CA PRO A 39 -8.87 -21.52 4.34
C PRO A 39 -9.44 -20.62 3.23
N ASP A 40 -10.29 -21.19 2.36
CA ASP A 40 -10.85 -20.44 1.24
C ASP A 40 -11.86 -19.36 1.68
N ALA A 41 -12.64 -19.61 2.74
CA ALA A 41 -13.59 -18.63 3.26
C ALA A 41 -12.85 -17.44 3.90
N ASN A 42 -11.79 -17.71 4.68
CA ASN A 42 -10.93 -16.66 5.21
C ASN A 42 -10.27 -15.88 4.08
N HIS A 43 -9.63 -16.54 3.11
CA HIS A 43 -9.00 -15.86 1.99
C HIS A 43 -9.98 -14.96 1.25
N ASN A 44 -11.16 -15.48 0.87
CA ASN A 44 -12.14 -14.72 0.09
C ASN A 44 -12.74 -13.55 0.88
N LEU A 45 -12.91 -13.68 2.20
CA LEU A 45 -13.36 -12.59 3.05
C LEU A 45 -12.29 -11.50 3.17
N GLY A 46 -11.01 -11.88 3.23
CA GLY A 46 -9.88 -10.94 3.15
C GLY A 46 -9.84 -10.19 1.82
N VAL A 47 -10.00 -10.90 0.70
CA VAL A 47 -10.07 -10.27 -0.66
C VAL A 47 -11.24 -9.29 -0.75
N LEU A 48 -12.40 -9.66 -0.21
CA LEU A 48 -13.57 -8.80 -0.20
C LEU A 48 -13.33 -7.54 0.64
N ALA A 49 -12.71 -7.64 1.81
CA ALA A 49 -12.37 -6.50 2.65
C ALA A 49 -11.41 -5.53 1.92
N VAL A 50 -10.38 -6.05 1.25
CA VAL A 50 -9.47 -5.24 0.42
C VAL A 50 -10.20 -4.56 -0.73
N ALA A 51 -11.12 -5.26 -1.42
CA ALA A 51 -11.88 -4.72 -2.54
C ALA A 51 -12.78 -3.54 -2.16
N VAL A 52 -13.23 -3.48 -0.90
CA VAL A 52 -14.03 -2.35 -0.38
C VAL A 52 -13.19 -1.31 0.38
N GLY A 53 -11.85 -1.35 0.24
CA GLY A 53 -10.94 -0.39 0.85
C GLY A 53 -10.63 -0.61 2.34
N ARG A 54 -11.09 -1.73 2.92
CA ARG A 54 -10.89 -2.08 4.34
C ARG A 54 -9.70 -3.03 4.48
N VAL A 55 -8.53 -2.58 4.06
CA VAL A 55 -7.34 -3.44 3.95
C VAL A 55 -6.95 -4.04 5.30
N ASP A 56 -6.90 -3.23 6.36
CA ASP A 56 -6.50 -3.68 7.70
C ASP A 56 -7.44 -4.75 8.26
N ASP A 57 -8.75 -4.64 7.97
CA ASP A 57 -9.73 -5.65 8.36
C ASP A 57 -9.54 -6.98 7.60
N GLY A 58 -8.92 -6.94 6.43
CA GLY A 58 -8.62 -8.12 5.62
C GLY A 58 -7.43 -8.93 6.14
N LEU A 59 -6.44 -8.27 6.76
CA LEU A 59 -5.17 -8.89 7.17
C LEU A 59 -5.33 -10.10 8.11
N PRO A 60 -6.18 -10.07 9.15
CA PRO A 60 -6.39 -11.23 10.02
C PRO A 60 -6.91 -12.44 9.25
N PHE A 61 -7.81 -12.24 8.28
CA PHE A 61 -8.36 -13.33 7.48
C PHE A 61 -7.30 -13.96 6.57
N PHE A 62 -6.46 -13.15 5.91
CA PHE A 62 -5.35 -13.69 5.11
C PHE A 62 -4.36 -14.47 5.96
N LYS A 63 -4.05 -14.00 7.16
CA LYS A 63 -3.17 -14.68 8.10
C LYS A 63 -3.70 -16.07 8.48
N VAL A 64 -5.01 -16.17 8.78
CA VAL A 64 -5.67 -17.46 9.08
C VAL A 64 -5.68 -18.37 7.87
N ALA A 65 -6.02 -17.85 6.68
CA ALA A 65 -6.02 -18.62 5.43
C ALA A 65 -4.65 -19.25 5.15
N LEU A 66 -3.60 -18.43 5.23
CA LEU A 66 -2.21 -18.86 5.02
C LEU A 66 -1.78 -19.88 6.07
N GLY A 67 -2.06 -19.65 7.35
CA GLY A 67 -1.73 -20.58 8.44
C GLY A 67 -2.46 -21.93 8.32
N SER A 68 -3.64 -21.93 7.69
CA SER A 68 -4.42 -23.14 7.45
C SER A 68 -3.96 -23.94 6.23
N ASN A 69 -3.34 -23.29 5.24
CA ASN A 69 -2.83 -23.97 4.04
C ASN A 69 -1.67 -23.18 3.40
N THR A 70 -0.46 -23.51 3.80
CA THR A 70 0.77 -22.90 3.28
C THR A 70 1.16 -23.36 1.87
N GLN A 71 0.53 -24.41 1.34
CA GLN A 71 0.81 -24.90 -0.02
C GLN A 71 0.14 -24.06 -1.11
N ARG A 72 -0.83 -23.23 -0.76
CA ARG A 72 -1.53 -22.37 -1.72
C ARG A 72 -0.75 -21.09 -1.96
N VAL A 73 -0.07 -21.00 -3.09
CA VAL A 73 0.67 -19.82 -3.57
C VAL A 73 -0.19 -18.55 -3.49
N GLN A 74 -1.46 -18.62 -3.88
CA GLN A 74 -2.38 -17.47 -3.88
C GLN A 74 -2.56 -16.84 -2.48
N PHE A 75 -2.52 -17.63 -1.40
CA PHE A 75 -2.68 -17.12 -0.05
C PHE A 75 -1.47 -16.28 0.38
N TRP A 76 -0.26 -16.71 0.01
CA TRP A 76 0.96 -15.91 0.19
C TRP A 76 0.87 -14.59 -0.55
N LEU A 77 0.56 -14.66 -1.86
CA LEU A 77 0.51 -13.47 -2.71
C LEU A 77 -0.51 -12.45 -2.22
N SER A 78 -1.73 -12.89 -1.88
CA SER A 78 -2.79 -12.00 -1.39
C SER A 78 -2.45 -11.38 -0.04
N TYR A 79 -1.81 -12.14 0.86
CA TYR A 79 -1.42 -11.60 2.18
C TYR A 79 -0.29 -10.59 2.06
N ILE A 80 0.75 -10.88 1.27
CA ILE A 80 1.87 -9.95 1.04
C ILE A 80 1.37 -8.68 0.36
N ASP A 81 0.55 -8.77 -0.68
CA ASP A 81 -0.05 -7.63 -1.36
C ASP A 81 -0.89 -6.76 -0.41
N ALA A 82 -1.73 -7.39 0.42
CA ALA A 82 -2.53 -6.68 1.42
C ALA A 82 -1.66 -5.98 2.48
N LEU A 83 -0.56 -6.60 2.93
CA LEU A 83 0.38 -5.99 3.86
C LEU A 83 1.09 -4.77 3.25
N ILE A 84 1.47 -4.86 1.96
CA ILE A 84 2.05 -3.72 1.23
C ILE A 84 1.03 -2.57 1.15
N LYS A 85 -0.21 -2.85 0.77
CA LYS A 85 -1.30 -1.86 0.70
C LYS A 85 -1.64 -1.23 2.06
N ALA A 86 -1.47 -1.98 3.15
CA ALA A 86 -1.62 -1.49 4.52
C ALA A 86 -0.39 -0.71 5.03
N GLY A 87 0.67 -0.56 4.22
CA GLY A 87 1.93 0.07 4.64
C GLY A 87 2.76 -0.75 5.62
N GLN A 88 2.40 -2.01 5.88
CA GLN A 88 3.09 -2.90 6.82
C GLN A 88 4.29 -3.59 6.14
N LEU A 89 5.22 -2.78 5.59
CA LEU A 89 6.29 -3.25 4.71
C LEU A 89 7.24 -4.26 5.38
N ASP A 90 7.57 -4.06 6.67
CA ASP A 90 8.47 -4.98 7.39
C ASP A 90 7.82 -6.35 7.59
N THR A 91 6.52 -6.38 7.92
CA THR A 91 5.76 -7.63 8.01
C THR A 91 5.67 -8.29 6.63
N ALA A 92 5.42 -7.51 5.57
CA ALA A 92 5.38 -8.02 4.20
C ALA A 92 6.71 -8.66 3.78
N ARG A 93 7.87 -8.06 4.12
CA ARG A 93 9.20 -8.63 3.88
C ARG A 93 9.39 -9.96 4.62
N GLN A 94 8.98 -10.02 5.88
CA GLN A 94 9.08 -11.25 6.67
C GLN A 94 8.22 -12.38 6.09
N VAL A 95 6.97 -12.08 5.71
CA VAL A 95 6.05 -13.05 5.11
C VAL A 95 6.56 -13.49 3.73
N LEU A 96 7.10 -12.58 2.92
CA LEU A 96 7.71 -12.92 1.64
C LEU A 96 8.92 -13.85 1.81
N GLN A 97 9.79 -13.59 2.80
CA GLN A 97 10.93 -14.45 3.07
C GLN A 97 10.49 -15.84 3.52
N GLN A 98 9.51 -15.93 4.43
CA GLN A 98 8.93 -17.21 4.86
C GLN A 98 8.33 -17.97 3.66
N GLY A 99 7.66 -17.28 2.75
CA GLY A 99 7.13 -17.86 1.52
C GLY A 99 8.24 -18.43 0.64
N LYS A 100 9.32 -17.68 0.40
CA LYS A 100 10.48 -18.14 -0.38
C LYS A 100 11.15 -19.36 0.26
N ASP A 101 11.31 -19.37 1.57
CA ASP A 101 11.85 -20.51 2.32
C ASP A 101 10.93 -21.75 2.21
N ALA A 102 9.63 -21.54 2.04
CA ALA A 102 8.63 -22.59 1.77
C ALA A 102 8.51 -22.97 0.28
N GLY A 103 9.36 -22.39 -0.60
CA GLY A 103 9.39 -22.71 -2.03
C GLY A 103 8.51 -21.78 -2.90
N LEU A 104 8.04 -20.65 -2.38
CA LEU A 104 7.29 -19.66 -3.16
C LEU A 104 8.19 -19.00 -4.20
N GLN A 105 7.81 -19.08 -5.50
CA GLN A 105 8.57 -18.51 -6.61
C GLN A 105 7.65 -18.14 -7.78
N GLY A 106 8.17 -17.32 -8.70
CA GLY A 106 7.50 -16.89 -9.93
C GLY A 106 7.36 -15.40 -10.06
N ASP A 107 6.98 -14.92 -11.25
CA ASP A 107 6.97 -13.52 -11.66
C ASP A 107 6.22 -12.59 -10.68
N LYS A 108 5.10 -13.05 -10.12
CA LYS A 108 4.33 -12.28 -9.13
C LYS A 108 5.08 -12.11 -7.81
N VAL A 109 5.83 -13.13 -7.40
CA VAL A 109 6.66 -13.09 -6.19
C VAL A 109 7.80 -12.10 -6.39
N ASP A 110 8.43 -12.14 -7.57
CA ASP A 110 9.53 -11.25 -7.93
C ASP A 110 9.04 -9.79 -8.04
N SER A 111 7.83 -9.58 -8.56
CA SER A 111 7.18 -8.26 -8.59
C SER A 111 6.93 -7.72 -7.19
N LEU A 112 6.37 -8.51 -6.27
CA LEU A 112 6.17 -8.12 -4.87
C LEU A 112 7.50 -7.89 -4.14
N ALA A 113 8.51 -8.72 -4.42
CA ALA A 113 9.85 -8.53 -3.88
C ALA A 113 10.47 -7.21 -4.35
N ALA A 114 10.34 -6.86 -5.63
CA ALA A 114 10.82 -5.60 -6.18
C ALA A 114 10.11 -4.39 -5.53
N GLN A 115 8.81 -4.46 -5.31
CA GLN A 115 8.06 -3.41 -4.58
C GLN A 115 8.62 -3.22 -3.17
N LEU A 116 8.93 -4.31 -2.47
CA LEU A 116 9.46 -4.27 -1.10
C LEU A 116 10.94 -3.85 -1.01
N VAL A 117 11.74 -4.11 -2.04
CA VAL A 117 13.16 -3.68 -2.13
C VAL A 117 13.24 -2.19 -2.43
N ASN A 118 12.43 -1.71 -3.38
CA ASN A 118 12.41 -0.30 -3.73
C ASN A 118 11.78 0.58 -2.65
N GLY A 119 11.25 -0.04 -1.58
CA GLY A 119 10.77 0.61 -0.35
C GLY A 119 9.64 1.59 -0.55
N ILE A 120 9.14 1.74 -1.76
CA ILE A 120 8.27 2.85 -2.14
C ILE A 120 7.51 2.48 -3.42
N SER A 121 6.22 2.75 -3.39
CA SER A 121 5.34 2.98 -4.52
C SER A 121 4.63 1.77 -5.10
N ASP A 122 3.34 1.76 -4.82
CA ASP A 122 2.29 1.17 -5.61
C ASP A 122 2.49 1.50 -7.12
N PRO A 123 2.65 0.49 -8.01
CA PRO A 123 2.75 0.77 -9.46
C PRO A 123 1.40 1.16 -10.10
N LEU A 124 0.34 1.31 -9.31
CA LEU A 124 -1.00 1.65 -9.81
C LEU A 124 -1.48 3.07 -9.47
N SER A 125 -0.65 3.88 -8.79
CA SER A 125 -0.88 5.32 -8.69
C SER A 125 0.21 6.07 -9.44
N PRO A 126 -0.04 6.59 -10.64
CA PRO A 126 0.89 7.52 -11.27
C PRO A 126 0.89 8.80 -10.44
N GLY A 127 1.88 8.96 -9.54
CA GLY A 127 2.12 10.23 -8.87
C GLY A 127 2.41 10.26 -7.38
N GLU A 128 2.51 9.14 -6.68
CA GLU A 128 2.85 9.15 -5.24
C GLU A 128 4.14 8.38 -4.91
N SER A 129 5.24 8.80 -5.46
CA SER A 129 6.54 8.52 -4.89
C SER A 129 6.82 9.58 -3.81
N ILE A 130 7.16 9.15 -2.60
CA ILE A 130 7.64 10.03 -1.52
C ILE A 130 9.14 10.23 -1.73
N PRO A 131 9.69 11.45 -1.61
CA PRO A 131 11.11 11.69 -1.72
C PRO A 131 11.89 10.93 -0.64
N SER A 132 13.05 10.37 -0.98
CA SER A 132 13.88 9.65 -0.02
C SER A 132 14.38 10.61 1.08
N LYS A 133 14.72 10.04 2.25
CA LYS A 133 15.28 10.83 3.34
C LYS A 133 16.55 11.56 2.88
N GLU A 134 17.40 10.91 2.09
CA GLU A 134 18.64 11.47 1.56
C GLU A 134 18.37 12.66 0.62
N GLN A 135 17.31 12.59 -0.20
CA GLN A 135 16.89 13.69 -1.08
C GLN A 135 16.41 14.91 -0.28
N ILE A 136 15.62 14.68 0.76
CA ILE A 136 15.16 15.76 1.65
C ILE A 136 16.32 16.32 2.47
N ASP A 137 17.15 15.48 3.08
CA ASP A 137 18.31 15.91 3.86
C ASP A 137 19.31 16.70 2.98
N GLY A 138 19.51 16.28 1.72
CA GLY A 138 20.32 17.00 0.73
C GLY A 138 19.78 18.40 0.45
N LEU A 139 18.47 18.50 0.21
CA LEU A 139 17.81 19.80 -0.05
C LEU A 139 17.88 20.74 1.15
N VAL A 140 17.63 20.22 2.36
CA VAL A 140 17.76 20.95 3.63
C VAL A 140 19.21 21.42 3.86
N ALA A 141 20.20 20.57 3.53
CA ALA A 141 21.61 20.93 3.67
C ALA A 141 22.02 22.06 2.72
N LEU A 142 21.52 22.08 1.50
CA LEU A 142 21.76 23.20 0.56
C LEU A 142 21.16 24.50 1.09
N TYR A 143 19.92 24.46 1.55
CA TYR A 143 19.26 25.62 2.17
C TYR A 143 20.05 26.13 3.39
N SER A 144 20.46 25.23 4.29
CA SER A 144 21.17 25.60 5.52
C SER A 144 22.57 26.18 5.29
N ARG A 145 23.21 25.83 4.16
CA ARG A 145 24.50 26.39 3.73
C ARG A 145 24.36 27.71 2.99
N GLY A 146 23.14 28.18 2.73
CA GLY A 146 22.86 29.38 1.96
C GLY A 146 23.01 29.20 0.44
N ASN A 147 23.13 27.98 -0.06
CA ASN A 147 23.19 27.65 -1.49
C ASN A 147 21.77 27.68 -2.08
N LEU A 148 21.11 28.86 -2.01
CA LEU A 148 19.68 28.98 -2.30
C LEU A 148 19.33 28.71 -3.76
N GLU A 149 20.18 29.08 -4.71
CA GLU A 149 19.96 28.83 -6.14
C GLU A 149 19.99 27.33 -6.45
N GLU A 150 20.96 26.61 -5.90
CA GLU A 150 21.06 25.16 -6.09
C GLU A 150 19.92 24.43 -5.37
N ALA A 151 19.54 24.88 -4.17
CA ALA A 151 18.37 24.38 -3.46
C ALA A 151 17.08 24.59 -4.26
N LEU A 152 16.94 25.72 -4.93
CA LEU A 152 15.79 26.01 -5.79
C LEU A 152 15.73 25.05 -6.99
N ILE A 153 16.85 24.84 -7.69
CA ILE A 153 16.93 23.95 -8.85
C ILE A 153 16.58 22.52 -8.44
N GLN A 154 17.24 21.99 -7.40
CA GLN A 154 17.00 20.62 -6.93
C GLN A 154 15.60 20.44 -6.34
N GLY A 155 15.11 21.40 -5.56
CA GLY A 155 13.78 21.38 -4.99
C GLY A 155 12.67 21.40 -6.04
N THR A 156 12.84 22.18 -7.11
CA THR A 156 11.88 22.23 -8.22
C THR A 156 11.87 20.92 -9.00
N ALA A 157 13.02 20.30 -9.23
CA ALA A 157 13.11 18.99 -9.86
C ALA A 157 12.41 17.90 -9.01
N LEU A 158 12.65 17.92 -7.69
CA LEU A 158 11.98 17.02 -6.75
C LEU A 158 10.45 17.28 -6.70
N ALA A 159 10.01 18.55 -6.68
CA ALA A 159 8.59 18.88 -6.70
C ALA A 159 7.87 18.41 -7.97
N THR A 160 8.58 18.34 -9.10
CA THR A 160 8.06 17.76 -10.35
C THR A 160 7.97 16.24 -10.28
N GLN A 161 8.94 15.60 -9.64
CA GLN A 161 8.99 14.15 -9.46
C GLN A 161 7.99 13.67 -8.40
N PHE A 162 7.74 14.48 -7.35
CA PHE A 162 6.89 14.19 -6.21
C PHE A 162 5.78 15.24 -6.04
N PRO A 163 4.81 15.32 -6.95
CA PRO A 163 3.83 16.42 -6.99
C PRO A 163 2.90 16.51 -5.78
N ASN A 164 2.71 15.39 -5.07
CA ASN A 164 1.83 15.28 -3.89
C ASN A 164 2.59 15.35 -2.56
N ASP A 165 3.92 15.52 -2.59
CA ASP A 165 4.70 15.72 -1.36
C ASP A 165 4.53 17.14 -0.82
N PHE A 166 4.34 17.27 0.49
CA PHE A 166 4.18 18.57 1.17
C PHE A 166 5.49 19.11 1.76
N THR A 167 6.49 18.26 1.91
CA THR A 167 7.79 18.63 2.50
C THR A 167 8.59 19.51 1.54
N ILE A 168 8.61 19.13 0.25
CA ILE A 168 9.35 19.85 -0.78
C ILE A 168 8.80 21.28 -0.98
N PRO A 169 7.49 21.51 -1.18
CA PRO A 169 6.94 22.87 -1.26
C PRO A 169 7.23 23.71 0.00
N ASN A 170 7.23 23.10 1.19
CA ASN A 170 7.57 23.80 2.42
C ASN A 170 9.03 24.27 2.42
N ILE A 171 9.97 23.43 1.99
CA ILE A 171 11.39 23.81 1.86
C ILE A 171 11.57 24.86 0.75
N LEU A 172 10.90 24.73 -0.39
CA LEU A 172 10.93 25.72 -1.47
C LEU A 172 10.40 27.07 -1.01
N GLY A 173 9.33 27.10 -0.22
CA GLY A 173 8.84 28.32 0.42
C GLY A 173 9.92 29.01 1.27
N ALA A 174 10.67 28.24 2.06
CA ALA A 174 11.78 28.77 2.84
C ALA A 174 12.95 29.26 1.95
N VAL A 175 13.26 28.55 0.86
CA VAL A 175 14.29 28.94 -0.12
C VAL A 175 13.92 30.27 -0.77
N TYR A 176 12.68 30.44 -1.27
CA TYR A 176 12.19 31.67 -1.87
C TYR A 176 12.20 32.83 -0.86
N ALA A 177 11.78 32.59 0.38
CA ALA A 177 11.86 33.58 1.45
C ALA A 177 13.31 34.01 1.73
N GLY A 178 14.26 33.09 1.75
CA GLY A 178 15.69 33.34 1.89
C GLY A 178 16.30 34.15 0.73
N MET A 179 15.73 34.02 -0.47
CA MET A 179 16.08 34.80 -1.66
C MET A 179 15.39 36.19 -1.70
N GLY A 180 14.52 36.52 -0.73
CA GLY A 180 13.73 37.73 -0.70
C GLY A 180 12.50 37.72 -1.64
N GLN A 181 12.18 36.60 -2.24
CA GLN A 181 11.05 36.38 -3.15
C GLN A 181 9.81 35.98 -2.35
N HIS A 182 9.22 36.94 -1.63
CA HIS A 182 8.17 36.63 -0.65
C HIS A 182 6.84 36.19 -1.27
N GLU A 183 6.52 36.65 -2.46
CA GLU A 183 5.30 36.29 -3.17
C GLU A 183 5.32 34.78 -3.56
N GLU A 184 6.43 34.35 -4.12
CA GLU A 184 6.68 32.94 -4.46
C GLU A 184 6.69 32.04 -3.22
N ALA A 185 7.30 32.53 -2.12
CA ALA A 185 7.29 31.80 -0.86
C ALA A 185 5.86 31.54 -0.36
N VAL A 186 4.98 32.56 -0.44
CA VAL A 186 3.57 32.43 -0.03
C VAL A 186 2.83 31.42 -0.91
N ILE A 187 3.08 31.40 -2.23
CA ILE A 187 2.47 30.40 -3.15
C ILE A 187 2.83 28.98 -2.71
N HIS A 188 4.11 28.74 -2.41
CA HIS A 188 4.59 27.44 -1.99
C HIS A 188 4.03 27.01 -0.62
N TYR A 189 3.95 27.92 0.35
CA TYR A 189 3.34 27.64 1.66
C TYR A 189 1.83 27.39 1.55
N ASN A 190 1.11 28.12 0.69
CA ASN A 190 -0.32 27.90 0.47
C ASN A 190 -0.59 26.53 -0.14
N LYS A 191 0.29 26.01 -1.00
CA LYS A 191 0.19 24.64 -1.52
C LYS A 191 0.24 23.60 -0.39
N VAL A 192 1.06 23.86 0.66
CA VAL A 192 1.18 22.94 1.82
C VAL A 192 -0.10 22.93 2.66
N ILE A 193 -0.73 24.08 2.88
CA ILE A 193 -1.93 24.19 3.72
C ILE A 193 -3.24 23.98 2.96
N GLY A 194 -3.17 23.65 1.65
CA GLY A 194 -4.36 23.36 0.84
C GLY A 194 -5.29 24.56 0.63
N LEU A 195 -4.80 25.78 0.83
CA LEU A 195 -5.52 27.01 0.57
C LEU A 195 -5.17 27.52 -0.83
N ASN A 196 -5.86 26.97 -1.83
CA ASN A 196 -5.93 27.55 -3.18
C ASN A 196 -7.26 28.23 -3.38
#